data_85f43e5c45461a5735c9326dbd3519af
#
_entry.id   85f43e5c45461a5735c9326dbd3519af
#
_cell.length_a   1.000
_cell.length_b   1.000
_cell.length_c   1.000
_cell.angle_alpha   90.00
_cell.angle_beta   90.00
_cell.angle_gamma   90.00
#
_symmetry.space_group_name_H-M   'P 1'
#
loop_
_entity.id
_entity.type
_entity.pdbx_description
1 polymer ?
#
loop_
_entity_poly.entity_id
_entity_poly.type
_entity_poly.pdbx_seq_one_letter_code
_entity_poly.pdbx_strand_id
1 'polypeptide(L)'
;MKDYKNTAGIVVMKKGQLMLEQYFNGCDAESMVHVYSVTKSIVSILIGIALDQGFIKSIDQKVLDFFPEYVIKRGEKLIQQITLRDLLIMQAPFKYRIPPYLKYFKSDDWLQFTLDLLGGRKPVKTFNYTPLIGPDIFTGILRRASGQTVLEFAREYLFEPLGINVEKSIYFNSKEEQMAFNKAKDINGWAADLTGLNAGGWGLTLSTLDMAKIGQLYLDNGLWCCML
;
A
#
# COMPACT_ATOMS: atom_id res chain seq x y z
N MET A 1 17.30 19.76 20.55
CA MET A 1 16.37 20.28 19.52
C MET A 1 14.93 19.91 19.92
N LYS A 2 14.16 20.88 20.45
CA LYS A 2 12.79 20.62 20.94
C LYS A 2 11.80 20.29 19.83
N ASP A 3 12.12 20.66 18.58
CA ASP A 3 11.19 20.59 17.45
C ASP A 3 11.19 19.23 16.72
N TYR A 4 12.13 18.34 17.02
CA TYR A 4 12.30 17.03 16.35
C TYR A 4 12.00 15.81 17.25
N LYS A 5 11.21 15.99 18.31
CA LYS A 5 10.96 14.90 19.28
C LYS A 5 10.22 13.70 18.71
N ASN A 6 9.57 13.83 17.56
CA ASN A 6 8.84 12.76 16.87
C ASN A 6 9.52 12.34 15.56
N THR A 7 10.77 12.78 15.31
CA THR A 7 11.52 12.44 14.10
C THR A 7 12.41 11.24 14.40
N ALA A 8 12.30 10.19 13.61
CA ALA A 8 13.17 9.00 13.69
C ALA A 8 14.51 9.25 12.99
N GLY A 9 14.48 9.79 11.78
CA GLY A 9 15.68 10.10 11.03
C GLY A 9 15.44 11.14 9.93
N ILE A 10 16.52 11.69 9.43
CA ILE A 10 16.56 12.55 8.23
C ILE A 10 17.65 12.00 7.31
N VAL A 11 17.26 11.66 6.09
CA VAL A 11 18.17 11.23 5.03
C VAL A 11 17.99 12.16 3.83
N VAL A 12 19.09 12.65 3.28
CA VAL A 12 19.10 13.48 2.08
C VAL A 12 19.94 12.82 1.02
N MET A 13 19.34 12.54 -0.13
CA MET A 13 20.02 12.04 -1.32
C MET A 13 20.07 13.13 -2.37
N LYS A 14 21.17 13.19 -3.12
CA LYS A 14 21.35 14.08 -4.26
C LYS A 14 22.06 13.35 -5.38
N LYS A 15 21.41 13.23 -6.53
CA LYS A 15 21.93 12.51 -7.70
C LYS A 15 22.36 11.07 -7.35
N GLY A 16 21.53 10.37 -6.57
CA GLY A 16 21.81 9.01 -6.10
C GLY A 16 22.84 8.88 -4.96
N GLN A 17 23.49 9.97 -4.54
CA GLN A 17 24.47 9.94 -3.47
C GLN A 17 23.86 10.35 -2.13
N LEU A 18 24.23 9.65 -1.07
CA LEU A 18 23.88 9.98 0.31
C LEU A 18 24.67 11.23 0.76
N MET A 19 23.96 12.33 1.02
CA MET A 19 24.55 13.60 1.42
C MET A 19 24.46 13.87 2.90
N LEU A 20 23.38 13.42 3.54
CA LEU A 20 23.12 13.56 4.97
C LEU A 20 22.37 12.32 5.45
N GLU A 21 22.81 11.81 6.59
CA GLU A 21 22.15 10.75 7.32
C GLU A 21 22.24 11.08 8.81
N GLN A 22 21.10 11.28 9.47
CA GLN A 22 21.03 11.63 10.88
C GLN A 22 19.80 11.01 11.52
N TYR A 23 19.97 10.42 12.69
CA TYR A 23 18.92 9.74 13.46
C TYR A 23 18.69 10.41 14.80
N PHE A 24 17.46 10.27 15.34
CA PHE A 24 16.99 10.96 16.54
C PHE A 24 16.20 10.00 17.43
N ASN A 25 16.05 10.37 18.69
CA ASN A 25 15.17 9.70 19.67
C ASN A 25 15.50 8.22 19.89
N GLY A 26 16.79 7.86 19.82
CA GLY A 26 17.26 6.49 19.99
C GLY A 26 17.12 5.61 18.76
N CYS A 27 16.72 6.18 17.60
CA CYS A 27 16.70 5.49 16.32
C CYS A 27 18.09 5.52 15.66
N ASP A 28 18.31 4.57 14.75
CA ASP A 28 19.50 4.40 13.92
C ASP A 28 19.11 4.05 12.46
N ALA A 29 20.08 3.62 11.67
CA ALA A 29 19.88 3.26 10.26
C ALA A 29 18.94 2.07 10.06
N GLU A 30 18.93 1.15 11.01
CA GLU A 30 18.15 -0.10 10.96
C GLU A 30 16.75 0.07 11.55
N SER A 31 16.49 1.19 12.23
CA SER A 31 15.22 1.43 12.92
C SER A 31 14.06 1.51 11.94
N MET A 32 13.11 0.59 12.08
CA MET A 32 11.90 0.52 11.27
C MET A 32 10.82 1.44 11.79
N VAL A 33 10.22 2.22 10.91
CA VAL A 33 9.13 3.15 11.24
C VAL A 33 7.88 2.86 10.40
N HIS A 34 6.71 3.10 10.99
CA HIS A 34 5.45 3.02 10.26
C HIS A 34 5.38 4.11 9.19
N VAL A 35 5.32 3.71 7.93
CA VAL A 35 5.24 4.67 6.81
C VAL A 35 3.80 5.08 6.50
N TYR A 36 2.82 4.51 7.21
CA TYR A 36 1.40 4.84 7.06
C TYR A 36 0.97 4.91 5.58
N SER A 37 0.43 6.04 5.14
CA SER A 37 -0.10 6.20 3.78
C SER A 37 0.96 6.28 2.68
N VAL A 38 2.24 6.35 2.99
CA VAL A 38 3.32 6.16 1.99
C VAL A 38 3.23 4.74 1.40
N THR A 39 2.67 3.77 2.13
CA THR A 39 2.31 2.45 1.60
C THR A 39 1.55 2.52 0.26
N LYS A 40 0.65 3.48 0.08
CA LYS A 40 -0.10 3.67 -1.18
C LYS A 40 0.82 4.00 -2.37
N SER A 41 1.83 4.81 -2.13
CA SER A 41 2.82 5.15 -3.16
C SER A 41 3.61 3.91 -3.57
N ILE A 42 3.97 3.06 -2.61
CA ILE A 42 4.66 1.80 -2.88
C ILE A 42 3.74 0.85 -3.64
N VAL A 43 2.49 0.68 -3.22
CA VAL A 43 1.51 -0.14 -3.94
C VAL A 43 1.27 0.39 -5.37
N SER A 44 1.27 1.72 -5.56
CA SER A 44 1.20 2.32 -6.90
C SER A 44 2.38 1.92 -7.78
N ILE A 45 3.62 1.89 -7.24
CA ILE A 45 4.80 1.38 -7.96
C ILE A 45 4.59 -0.09 -8.34
N LEU A 46 4.12 -0.93 -7.40
CA LEU A 46 3.88 -2.35 -7.67
C LEU A 46 2.84 -2.57 -8.77
N ILE A 47 1.79 -1.75 -8.84
CA ILE A 47 0.83 -1.77 -9.96
C ILE A 47 1.53 -1.38 -11.28
N GLY A 48 2.41 -0.38 -11.25
CA GLY A 48 3.22 0.01 -12.42
C GLY A 48 4.12 -1.13 -12.90
N ILE A 49 4.80 -1.79 -11.98
CA ILE A 49 5.64 -2.97 -12.27
C ILE A 49 4.77 -4.10 -12.83
N ALA A 50 3.60 -4.37 -12.26
CA ALA A 50 2.71 -5.42 -12.76
C ALA A 50 2.19 -5.15 -14.18
N LEU A 51 2.05 -3.87 -14.57
CA LEU A 51 1.76 -3.47 -15.95
C LEU A 51 2.97 -3.73 -16.87
N ASP A 52 4.15 -3.31 -16.45
CA ASP A 52 5.40 -3.45 -17.22
C ASP A 52 5.76 -4.92 -17.44
N GLN A 53 5.56 -5.77 -16.43
CA GLN A 53 5.76 -7.22 -16.51
C GLN A 53 4.61 -7.97 -17.22
N GLY A 54 3.54 -7.29 -17.63
CA GLY A 54 2.42 -7.88 -18.35
C GLY A 54 1.42 -8.68 -17.50
N PHE A 55 1.53 -8.66 -16.16
CA PHE A 55 0.54 -9.24 -15.25
C PHE A 55 -0.80 -8.49 -15.30
N ILE A 56 -0.75 -7.19 -15.52
CA ILE A 56 -1.90 -6.32 -15.77
C ILE A 56 -1.78 -5.77 -17.19
N LYS A 57 -2.85 -5.85 -17.98
CA LYS A 57 -2.81 -5.45 -19.40
C LYS A 57 -2.94 -3.93 -19.59
N SER A 58 -3.71 -3.27 -18.72
CA SER A 58 -3.97 -1.83 -18.78
C SER A 58 -4.57 -1.33 -17.49
N ILE A 59 -4.27 -0.09 -17.11
CA ILE A 59 -4.96 0.59 -16.00
C ILE A 59 -6.42 0.92 -16.34
N ASP A 60 -6.85 0.79 -17.58
CA ASP A 60 -8.23 0.96 -18.00
C ASP A 60 -9.06 -0.33 -17.91
N GLN A 61 -8.44 -1.46 -17.49
CA GLN A 61 -9.18 -2.68 -17.15
C GLN A 61 -10.14 -2.39 -15.99
N LYS A 62 -11.31 -3.01 -16.04
CA LYS A 62 -12.30 -2.91 -14.99
C LYS A 62 -11.84 -3.68 -13.76
N VAL A 63 -12.14 -3.15 -12.59
CA VAL A 63 -11.78 -3.80 -11.32
C VAL A 63 -12.34 -5.22 -11.25
N LEU A 64 -13.59 -5.43 -11.69
CA LEU A 64 -14.23 -6.74 -11.64
C LEU A 64 -13.68 -7.76 -12.64
N ASP A 65 -12.90 -7.35 -13.64
CA ASP A 65 -12.20 -8.30 -14.51
C ASP A 65 -11.20 -9.17 -13.73
N PHE A 66 -10.71 -8.67 -12.60
CA PHE A 66 -9.81 -9.40 -11.70
C PHE A 66 -10.55 -10.25 -10.66
N PHE A 67 -11.85 -10.07 -10.50
CA PHE A 67 -12.69 -10.74 -9.49
C PHE A 67 -13.97 -11.29 -10.13
N PRO A 68 -13.88 -12.24 -11.10
CA PRO A 68 -15.03 -12.74 -11.84
C PRO A 68 -16.04 -13.48 -10.94
N GLU A 69 -15.60 -13.97 -9.79
CA GLU A 69 -16.46 -14.65 -8.81
C GLU A 69 -17.25 -13.68 -7.91
N TYR A 70 -16.91 -12.37 -7.95
CA TYR A 70 -17.60 -11.39 -7.10
C TYR A 70 -19.07 -11.23 -7.48
N VAL A 71 -19.96 -11.51 -6.54
CA VAL A 71 -21.41 -11.40 -6.73
C VAL A 71 -21.86 -9.95 -6.52
N ILE A 72 -22.25 -9.31 -7.62
CA ILE A 72 -22.73 -7.93 -7.58
C ILE A 72 -24.06 -7.84 -6.84
N LYS A 73 -24.15 -6.97 -5.83
CA LYS A 73 -25.37 -6.75 -5.05
C LYS A 73 -26.47 -6.18 -5.95
N ARG A 74 -27.72 -6.65 -5.73
CA ARG A 74 -28.90 -6.22 -6.52
C ARG A 74 -29.00 -4.68 -6.56
N GLY A 75 -29.11 -4.14 -7.77
CA GLY A 75 -29.23 -2.70 -8.02
C GLY A 75 -27.92 -1.93 -8.09
N GLU A 76 -26.76 -2.58 -7.80
CA GLU A 76 -25.45 -1.98 -7.98
C GLU A 76 -24.99 -2.18 -9.44
N LYS A 77 -24.85 -1.08 -10.18
CA LYS A 77 -24.40 -1.10 -11.57
C LYS A 77 -23.06 -0.40 -11.77
N LEU A 78 -22.75 0.54 -10.89
CA LEU A 78 -21.59 1.41 -11.09
C LEU A 78 -20.26 0.67 -10.91
N ILE A 79 -20.20 -0.29 -10.00
CA ILE A 79 -19.01 -1.11 -9.78
C ILE A 79 -18.49 -1.80 -11.07
N GLN A 80 -19.41 -2.13 -12.00
CA GLN A 80 -19.07 -2.75 -13.29
C GLN A 80 -18.31 -1.81 -14.25
N GLN A 81 -18.31 -0.51 -13.97
CA GLN A 81 -17.70 0.50 -14.82
C GLN A 81 -16.37 1.04 -14.25
N ILE A 82 -16.12 0.79 -12.95
CA ILE A 82 -14.93 1.29 -12.27
C ILE A 82 -13.68 0.59 -12.80
N THR A 83 -12.71 1.39 -13.22
CA THR A 83 -11.43 0.94 -13.72
C THR A 83 -10.35 1.00 -12.64
N LEU A 84 -9.23 0.31 -12.90
CA LEU A 84 -8.03 0.43 -12.07
C LEU A 84 -7.54 1.89 -12.03
N ARG A 85 -7.64 2.62 -13.14
CA ARG A 85 -7.34 4.06 -13.23
C ARG A 85 -8.17 4.87 -12.25
N ASP A 86 -9.49 4.66 -12.19
CA ASP A 86 -10.38 5.42 -11.30
C ASP A 86 -10.00 5.26 -9.82
N LEU A 87 -9.53 4.06 -9.45
CA LEU A 87 -9.00 3.81 -8.11
C LEU A 87 -7.65 4.51 -7.88
N LEU A 88 -6.70 4.40 -8.84
CA LEU A 88 -5.35 4.98 -8.72
C LEU A 88 -5.40 6.49 -8.54
N ILE A 89 -6.29 7.19 -9.24
CA ILE A 89 -6.45 8.64 -9.11
C ILE A 89 -7.50 9.03 -8.06
N MET A 90 -7.95 8.07 -7.24
CA MET A 90 -8.93 8.26 -6.16
C MET A 90 -10.24 8.92 -6.61
N GLN A 91 -10.76 8.49 -7.76
CA GLN A 91 -12.03 8.96 -8.33
C GLN A 91 -13.12 7.88 -8.32
N ALA A 92 -12.83 6.70 -7.79
CA ALA A 92 -13.82 5.66 -7.59
C ALA A 92 -14.72 5.98 -6.39
N PRO A 93 -16.05 5.90 -6.52
CA PRO A 93 -16.97 6.13 -5.43
C PRO A 93 -17.08 4.92 -4.51
N PHE A 94 -17.39 5.19 -3.25
CA PHE A 94 -17.68 4.18 -2.22
C PHE A 94 -19.03 4.44 -1.55
N LYS A 95 -19.70 3.38 -1.14
CA LYS A 95 -21.07 3.36 -0.57
C LYS A 95 -21.13 3.86 0.88
N TYR A 96 -20.25 4.74 1.31
CA TYR A 96 -20.29 5.31 2.64
C TYR A 96 -20.12 6.84 2.62
N ARG A 97 -20.70 7.47 3.63
CA ARG A 97 -20.47 8.90 3.92
C ARG A 97 -19.36 9.06 4.95
N ILE A 98 -19.38 8.19 5.98
CA ILE A 98 -18.37 8.11 7.03
C ILE A 98 -17.72 6.72 6.87
N PRO A 99 -16.40 6.65 6.73
CA PRO A 99 -15.69 5.37 6.54
C PRO A 99 -15.93 4.43 7.74
N PRO A 100 -16.35 3.18 7.49
CA PRO A 100 -16.65 2.23 8.56
C PRO A 100 -15.40 1.51 9.09
N TYR A 101 -14.41 2.27 9.58
CA TYR A 101 -13.11 1.73 9.99
C TYR A 101 -13.19 0.63 11.04
N LEU A 102 -14.10 0.74 12.04
CA LEU A 102 -14.25 -0.29 13.06
C LEU A 102 -14.72 -1.63 12.47
N LYS A 103 -15.53 -1.60 11.41
CA LYS A 103 -15.97 -2.81 10.70
C LYS A 103 -14.85 -3.36 9.81
N TYR A 104 -14.12 -2.48 9.15
CA TYR A 104 -12.96 -2.84 8.34
C TYR A 104 -11.93 -3.61 9.18
N PHE A 105 -11.50 -3.06 10.31
CA PHE A 105 -10.53 -3.71 11.20
C PHE A 105 -11.04 -4.99 11.91
N LYS A 106 -12.34 -5.26 11.88
CA LYS A 106 -12.94 -6.50 12.38
C LYS A 106 -13.19 -7.53 11.29
N SER A 107 -12.96 -7.16 10.04
CA SER A 107 -13.13 -8.07 8.91
C SER A 107 -11.92 -8.98 8.78
N ASP A 108 -12.16 -10.25 8.57
CA ASP A 108 -11.12 -11.25 8.29
C ASP A 108 -10.61 -11.14 6.83
N ASP A 109 -11.39 -10.50 5.95
CA ASP A 109 -11.11 -10.30 4.52
C ASP A 109 -11.32 -8.82 4.16
N TRP A 110 -10.21 -8.07 4.07
CA TRP A 110 -10.26 -6.64 3.75
C TRP A 110 -10.59 -6.39 2.29
N LEU A 111 -10.22 -7.30 1.38
CA LEU A 111 -10.57 -7.20 -0.03
C LEU A 111 -12.07 -7.31 -0.25
N GLN A 112 -12.69 -8.38 0.26
CA GLN A 112 -14.13 -8.58 0.14
C GLN A 112 -14.91 -7.42 0.78
N PHE A 113 -14.47 -6.99 1.97
CA PHE A 113 -15.07 -5.85 2.66
C PHE A 113 -15.01 -4.58 1.81
N THR A 114 -13.88 -4.32 1.17
CA THR A 114 -13.65 -3.13 0.35
C THR A 114 -14.42 -3.19 -0.98
N LEU A 115 -14.46 -4.35 -1.65
CA LEU A 115 -15.28 -4.57 -2.84
C LEU A 115 -16.76 -4.36 -2.56
N ASP A 116 -17.24 -4.81 -1.41
CA ASP A 116 -18.63 -4.62 -0.98
C ASP A 116 -19.02 -3.15 -0.82
N LEU A 117 -18.07 -2.30 -0.54
CA LEU A 117 -18.25 -0.85 -0.42
C LEU A 117 -18.01 -0.09 -1.71
N LEU A 118 -17.34 -0.68 -2.72
CA LEU A 118 -17.07 -0.03 -4.00
C LEU A 118 -18.35 0.24 -4.77
N GLY A 119 -18.44 1.38 -5.45
CA GLY A 119 -19.61 1.78 -6.26
C GLY A 119 -20.59 2.68 -5.51
N GLY A 120 -21.88 2.54 -5.80
CA GLY A 120 -22.95 3.34 -5.20
C GLY A 120 -23.58 4.35 -6.16
N ARG A 121 -24.02 5.51 -5.64
CA ARG A 121 -24.79 6.50 -6.43
C ARG A 121 -23.99 7.72 -6.86
N LYS A 122 -22.79 7.92 -6.30
CA LYS A 122 -21.95 9.06 -6.66
C LYS A 122 -21.31 8.81 -8.04
N PRO A 123 -21.17 9.82 -8.89
CA PRO A 123 -20.52 9.64 -10.18
C PRO A 123 -19.04 9.27 -9.97
N VAL A 124 -18.50 8.43 -10.86
CA VAL A 124 -17.06 8.29 -11.04
C VAL A 124 -16.49 9.65 -11.49
N LYS A 125 -15.19 9.90 -11.24
CA LYS A 125 -14.44 11.12 -11.60
C LYS A 125 -14.53 12.29 -10.59
N THR A 126 -15.07 12.07 -9.39
CA THR A 126 -14.92 13.04 -8.30
C THR A 126 -13.82 12.56 -7.36
N PHE A 127 -12.78 13.36 -7.20
CA PHE A 127 -11.69 13.02 -6.26
C PHE A 127 -12.23 12.87 -4.84
N ASN A 128 -11.90 11.76 -4.22
CA ASN A 128 -12.25 11.46 -2.83
C ASN A 128 -11.13 10.61 -2.21
N TYR A 129 -10.30 11.24 -1.37
CA TYR A 129 -9.24 10.53 -0.69
C TYR A 129 -9.79 9.44 0.24
N THR A 130 -9.36 8.20 0.00
CA THR A 130 -9.74 7.03 0.81
C THR A 130 -8.56 6.59 1.68
N PRO A 131 -8.54 6.94 2.98
CA PRO A 131 -7.36 6.71 3.83
C PRO A 131 -6.99 5.24 4.01
N LEU A 132 -7.96 4.36 4.22
CA LEU A 132 -7.75 2.92 4.46
C LEU A 132 -8.51 2.06 3.47
N ILE A 133 -9.82 2.25 3.39
CA ILE A 133 -10.74 1.47 2.54
C ILE A 133 -10.58 1.92 1.09
N GLY A 134 -10.29 1.00 0.19
CA GLY A 134 -10.06 1.26 -1.24
C GLY A 134 -8.74 0.68 -1.72
N PRO A 135 -7.59 1.06 -1.13
CA PRO A 135 -6.29 0.57 -1.58
C PRO A 135 -6.09 -0.96 -1.51
N ASP A 136 -6.84 -1.69 -0.66
CA ASP A 136 -6.77 -3.15 -0.59
C ASP A 136 -7.23 -3.85 -1.88
N ILE A 137 -7.99 -3.14 -2.74
CA ILE A 137 -8.33 -3.64 -4.07
C ILE A 137 -7.06 -3.78 -4.92
N PHE A 138 -6.09 -2.86 -4.80
CA PHE A 138 -4.83 -2.96 -5.55
C PHE A 138 -4.02 -4.18 -5.13
N THR A 139 -3.91 -4.41 -3.83
CA THR A 139 -3.19 -5.59 -3.31
C THR A 139 -3.92 -6.88 -3.67
N GLY A 140 -5.25 -6.86 -3.68
CA GLY A 140 -6.07 -7.95 -4.20
C GLY A 140 -5.83 -8.22 -5.69
N ILE A 141 -5.76 -7.18 -6.52
CA ILE A 141 -5.44 -7.27 -7.95
C ILE A 141 -4.04 -7.83 -8.16
N LEU A 142 -3.02 -7.31 -7.44
CA LEU A 142 -1.64 -7.81 -7.52
C LEU A 142 -1.58 -9.31 -7.23
N ARG A 143 -2.16 -9.76 -6.11
CA ARG A 143 -2.20 -11.17 -5.73
C ARG A 143 -2.87 -12.05 -6.81
N ARG A 144 -3.95 -11.57 -7.41
CA ARG A 144 -4.69 -12.30 -8.45
C ARG A 144 -3.94 -12.35 -9.77
N ALA A 145 -3.37 -11.23 -10.18
CA ALA A 145 -2.71 -11.09 -11.47
C ALA A 145 -1.36 -11.82 -11.50
N SER A 146 -0.58 -11.76 -10.43
CA SER A 146 0.74 -12.39 -10.35
C SER A 146 0.72 -13.84 -9.86
N GLY A 147 -0.31 -14.25 -9.12
CA GLY A 147 -0.35 -15.54 -8.42
C GLY A 147 0.54 -15.62 -7.17
N GLN A 148 1.20 -14.53 -6.80
CA GLN A 148 2.07 -14.41 -5.63
C GLN A 148 1.35 -13.69 -4.49
N THR A 149 1.84 -13.84 -3.24
CA THR A 149 1.46 -12.90 -2.19
C THR A 149 2.00 -11.51 -2.52
N VAL A 150 1.36 -10.46 -1.98
CA VAL A 150 1.78 -9.08 -2.26
C VAL A 150 3.21 -8.82 -1.77
N LEU A 151 3.57 -9.40 -0.62
CA LEU A 151 4.92 -9.26 -0.07
C LEU A 151 5.98 -10.00 -0.93
N GLU A 152 5.68 -11.20 -1.44
CA GLU A 152 6.58 -11.92 -2.35
C GLU A 152 6.80 -11.11 -3.63
N PHE A 153 5.71 -10.63 -4.26
CA PHE A 153 5.79 -9.78 -5.43
C PHE A 153 6.61 -8.49 -5.17
N ALA A 154 6.34 -7.83 -4.04
CA ALA A 154 7.05 -6.62 -3.67
C ALA A 154 8.55 -6.87 -3.41
N ARG A 155 8.90 -7.99 -2.80
CA ARG A 155 10.31 -8.38 -2.60
C ARG A 155 11.00 -8.60 -3.93
N GLU A 156 10.45 -9.45 -4.78
CA GLU A 156 11.07 -9.83 -6.05
C GLU A 156 11.28 -8.63 -6.98
N TYR A 157 10.27 -7.78 -7.13
CA TYR A 157 10.27 -6.75 -8.16
C TYR A 157 10.63 -5.33 -7.68
N LEU A 158 10.63 -5.08 -6.38
CA LEU A 158 10.89 -3.74 -5.85
C LEU A 158 11.89 -3.74 -4.70
N PHE A 159 11.65 -4.51 -3.64
CA PHE A 159 12.43 -4.35 -2.42
C PHE A 159 13.84 -4.89 -2.55
N GLU A 160 14.02 -6.12 -3.02
CA GLU A 160 15.34 -6.72 -3.22
C GLU A 160 16.21 -5.96 -4.22
N PRO A 161 15.69 -5.51 -5.39
CA PRO A 161 16.45 -4.65 -6.30
C PRO A 161 16.92 -3.33 -5.66
N LEU A 162 16.17 -2.80 -4.70
CA LEU A 162 16.53 -1.58 -3.96
C LEU A 162 17.37 -1.86 -2.71
N GLY A 163 17.65 -3.12 -2.39
CA GLY A 163 18.30 -3.52 -1.14
C GLY A 163 17.46 -3.12 0.09
N ILE A 164 16.14 -3.25 0.00
CA ILE A 164 15.18 -3.05 1.08
C ILE A 164 14.77 -4.42 1.65
N ASN A 165 14.78 -4.55 2.98
CA ASN A 165 14.36 -5.78 3.64
C ASN A 165 13.03 -5.60 4.38
N VAL A 166 11.96 -6.22 3.90
CA VAL A 166 10.68 -6.35 4.61
C VAL A 166 10.48 -7.82 4.99
N GLU A 167 10.59 -8.14 6.29
CA GLU A 167 10.76 -9.53 6.75
C GLU A 167 9.52 -10.40 6.62
N LYS A 168 8.34 -9.89 6.96
CA LYS A 168 7.15 -10.73 7.09
C LYS A 168 5.84 -9.97 6.94
N SER A 169 4.79 -10.72 6.60
CA SER A 169 3.41 -10.27 6.82
C SER A 169 3.06 -10.36 8.30
N ILE A 170 2.39 -9.33 8.83
CA ILE A 170 2.02 -9.20 10.24
C ILE A 170 0.51 -9.34 10.35
N TYR A 171 0.06 -10.38 11.05
CA TYR A 171 -1.34 -10.70 11.26
C TYR A 171 -1.79 -10.25 12.64
N PHE A 172 -3.07 -9.94 12.78
CA PHE A 172 -3.67 -9.53 14.05
C PHE A 172 -4.83 -10.48 14.40
N ASN A 173 -4.73 -11.14 15.53
CA ASN A 173 -5.81 -11.99 16.07
C ASN A 173 -6.76 -11.18 16.98
N SER A 174 -6.37 -9.94 17.33
CA SER A 174 -7.15 -9.08 18.19
C SER A 174 -6.92 -7.60 17.88
N LYS A 175 -7.86 -6.78 18.34
CA LYS A 175 -7.72 -5.31 18.27
C LYS A 175 -6.54 -4.81 19.11
N GLU A 176 -6.28 -5.48 20.21
CA GLU A 176 -5.18 -5.18 21.13
C GLU A 176 -3.83 -5.36 20.44
N GLU A 177 -3.66 -6.47 19.68
CA GLU A 177 -2.47 -6.72 18.88
C GLU A 177 -2.28 -5.65 17.79
N GLN A 178 -3.36 -5.28 17.09
CA GLN A 178 -3.31 -4.22 16.09
C GLN A 178 -2.95 -2.86 16.71
N MET A 179 -3.50 -2.54 17.88
CA MET A 179 -3.16 -1.32 18.59
C MET A 179 -1.71 -1.34 19.10
N ALA A 180 -1.22 -2.50 19.53
CA ALA A 180 0.18 -2.70 19.91
C ALA A 180 1.10 -2.49 18.70
N PHE A 181 0.80 -3.06 17.55
CA PHE A 181 1.53 -2.85 16.31
C PHE A 181 1.64 -1.37 15.95
N ASN A 182 0.54 -0.62 15.99
CA ASN A 182 0.55 0.81 15.66
C ASN A 182 1.40 1.67 16.61
N LYS A 183 1.69 1.17 17.82
CA LYS A 183 2.53 1.84 18.81
C LYS A 183 3.95 1.28 18.89
N ALA A 184 4.16 0.13 18.29
CA ALA A 184 5.44 -0.56 18.34
C ALA A 184 6.50 0.21 17.56
N LYS A 185 7.74 0.09 18.02
CA LYS A 185 8.94 0.57 17.32
C LYS A 185 9.70 -0.65 16.85
N ASP A 186 10.46 -0.48 15.80
CA ASP A 186 11.39 -1.49 15.26
C ASP A 186 10.73 -2.83 14.87
N ILE A 187 9.47 -2.79 14.43
CA ILE A 187 8.83 -3.94 13.82
C ILE A 187 9.08 -3.90 12.32
N ASN A 188 9.72 -4.95 11.79
CA ASN A 188 9.92 -5.11 10.35
C ASN A 188 8.82 -5.98 9.74
N GLY A 189 8.00 -5.38 8.87
CA GLY A 189 6.97 -6.12 8.16
C GLY A 189 5.86 -5.28 7.56
N TRP A 190 4.85 -5.97 7.08
CA TRP A 190 3.68 -5.38 6.42
C TRP A 190 2.39 -6.02 6.94
N ALA A 191 1.50 -5.21 7.51
CA ALA A 191 0.21 -5.66 8.03
C ALA A 191 -0.61 -6.41 6.98
N ALA A 192 -1.19 -7.54 7.37
CA ALA A 192 -2.04 -8.37 6.53
C ALA A 192 -3.32 -8.79 7.28
N ASP A 193 -4.38 -9.05 6.51
CA ASP A 193 -5.61 -9.66 7.03
C ASP A 193 -5.46 -11.17 7.20
N LEU A 194 -6.48 -11.82 7.75
CA LEU A 194 -6.45 -13.27 8.02
C LEU A 194 -6.47 -14.13 6.75
N THR A 195 -6.75 -13.55 5.58
CA THR A 195 -6.61 -14.22 4.27
C THR A 195 -5.20 -14.14 3.70
N GLY A 196 -4.29 -13.43 4.39
CA GLY A 196 -2.92 -13.19 3.96
C GLY A 196 -2.76 -12.03 2.98
N LEU A 197 -3.75 -11.15 2.84
CA LEU A 197 -3.67 -9.97 1.99
C LEU A 197 -3.00 -8.81 2.74
N ASN A 198 -1.87 -8.32 2.24
CA ASN A 198 -1.23 -7.14 2.80
C ASN A 198 -2.07 -5.87 2.55
N ALA A 199 -2.14 -5.01 3.56
CA ALA A 199 -2.91 -3.77 3.50
C ALA A 199 -2.39 -2.83 2.40
N GLY A 200 -3.27 -2.40 1.51
CA GLY A 200 -2.88 -1.52 0.39
C GLY A 200 -2.68 -0.06 0.78
N GLY A 201 -3.25 0.36 1.91
CA GLY A 201 -3.30 1.77 2.31
C GLY A 201 -2.45 2.15 3.51
N TRP A 202 -1.85 1.16 4.23
CA TRP A 202 -1.16 1.35 5.51
C TRP A 202 -0.37 0.10 5.90
N GLY A 203 0.26 0.12 7.06
CA GLY A 203 0.76 -1.08 7.74
C GLY A 203 2.12 -1.58 7.27
N LEU A 204 2.77 -0.92 6.32
CA LEU A 204 4.15 -1.17 5.97
C LEU A 204 5.08 -0.42 6.92
N THR A 205 6.20 -1.03 7.26
CA THR A 205 7.30 -0.40 7.97
C THR A 205 8.56 -0.42 7.11
N LEU A 206 9.31 0.67 7.12
CA LEU A 206 10.56 0.84 6.39
C LEU A 206 11.54 1.65 7.24
N SER A 207 12.83 1.53 6.96
CA SER A 207 13.81 2.45 7.52
C SER A 207 13.74 3.83 6.86
N THR A 208 14.35 4.84 7.49
CA THR A 208 14.43 6.18 6.89
C THR A 208 15.21 6.15 5.56
N LEU A 209 16.25 5.32 5.48
CA LEU A 209 17.03 5.14 4.27
C LEU A 209 16.23 4.46 3.16
N ASP A 210 15.42 3.45 3.48
CA ASP A 210 14.56 2.78 2.50
C ASP A 210 13.54 3.73 1.88
N MET A 211 12.96 4.63 2.70
CA MET A 211 12.08 5.68 2.18
C MET A 211 12.82 6.64 1.22
N ALA A 212 14.09 6.96 1.51
CA ALA A 212 14.90 7.78 0.61
C ALA A 212 15.19 7.06 -0.72
N LYS A 213 15.45 5.74 -0.70
CA LYS A 213 15.61 4.93 -1.93
C LYS A 213 14.33 4.94 -2.78
N ILE A 214 13.16 4.77 -2.16
CA ILE A 214 11.86 4.89 -2.86
C ILE A 214 11.70 6.30 -3.45
N GLY A 215 12.04 7.35 -2.69
CA GLY A 215 12.01 8.73 -3.18
C GLY A 215 12.95 8.95 -4.38
N GLN A 216 14.14 8.38 -4.34
CA GLN A 216 15.10 8.43 -5.46
C GLN A 216 14.58 7.71 -6.70
N LEU A 217 13.94 6.54 -6.53
CA LEU A 217 13.32 5.80 -7.63
C LEU A 217 12.26 6.65 -8.38
N TYR A 218 11.42 7.40 -7.64
CA TYR A 218 10.47 8.35 -8.24
C TYR A 218 11.18 9.48 -8.99
N LEU A 219 12.25 10.02 -8.41
CA LEU A 219 13.01 11.12 -8.99
C LEU A 219 13.67 10.70 -10.31
N ASP A 220 14.11 9.45 -10.41
CA ASP A 220 14.77 8.86 -11.58
C ASP A 220 13.78 8.17 -12.54
N ASN A 221 12.49 8.51 -12.48
CA ASN A 221 11.43 7.99 -13.35
C ASN A 221 11.32 6.46 -13.37
N GLY A 222 11.53 5.81 -12.24
CA GLY A 222 11.49 4.36 -12.08
C GLY A 222 12.76 3.63 -12.49
N LEU A 223 13.81 4.34 -12.89
CA LEU A 223 15.10 3.75 -13.18
C LEU A 223 15.92 3.61 -11.89
N TRP A 224 16.36 2.41 -11.61
CA TRP A 224 17.29 2.14 -10.52
C TRP A 224 18.59 1.56 -11.09
N CYS A 225 19.60 2.40 -11.19
CA CYS A 225 20.97 1.93 -11.43
C CYS A 225 21.57 1.61 -10.06
N CYS A 226 22.14 0.42 -9.89
CA CYS A 226 22.91 0.07 -8.70
C CYS A 226 24.02 1.11 -8.50
N MET A 227 23.72 2.15 -7.74
CA MET A 227 24.75 3.07 -7.26
C MET A 227 25.20 2.53 -5.91
N LEU A 228 26.35 1.88 -5.95
CA LEU A 228 27.18 1.61 -4.78
C LEU A 228 28.03 2.85 -4.48
#